data_1c2d8cc85b2f3adb7dc4fe1976682475
#
_entry.id   1c2d8cc85b2f3adb7dc4fe1976682475
#
_cell.length_a   1.000
_cell.length_b   1.000
_cell.length_c   1.000
_cell.angle_alpha   90.00
_cell.angle_beta   90.00
_cell.angle_gamma   90.00
#
_symmetry.space_group_name_H-M   'P 1'
#
loop_
_entity.id
_entity.type
_entity.pdbx_description
1 polymer ?
#
loop_
_entity_poly.entity_id
_entity_poly.type
_entity_poly.pdbx_seq_one_letter_code
_entity_poly.pdbx_strand_id
1 'polypeptide(L)'
;MGKYVPDRDFIHGTEKHIRQVLADNNENIQKFETKDSKAAGVRARKNLLELFHLCRTRRKEILERSKTLGWQEHPSWEGINES
;
A
#
# COMPACT_ATOMS: atom_id res chain seq x y z
N MET A 1 -13.32 -17.53 21.09
CA MET A 1 -12.90 -17.44 20.40
C MET A 1 -11.98 -16.92 20.60
N GLY A 2 -11.96 -16.65 21.34
CA GLY A 2 -10.99 -16.09 21.52
C GLY A 2 -10.56 -15.55 20.35
N LYS A 3 -11.13 -15.82 19.53
CA LYS A 3 -10.68 -15.48 18.51
C LYS A 3 -10.89 -14.12 18.35
N TYR A 4 -9.92 -13.42 18.12
CA TYR A 4 -10.02 -12.04 17.82
C TYR A 4 -10.77 -11.93 16.52
N VAL A 5 -11.82 -11.22 16.56
CA VAL A 5 -12.57 -10.99 15.35
C VAL A 5 -12.37 -9.53 15.02
N PRO A 6 -11.55 -9.23 14.05
CA PRO A 6 -11.29 -7.84 13.75
C PRO A 6 -12.52 -7.16 13.22
N ASP A 7 -12.61 -5.90 13.53
CA ASP A 7 -13.64 -5.07 13.00
C ASP A 7 -13.40 -5.05 11.50
N ARG A 8 -14.40 -5.53 10.73
CA ARG A 8 -14.25 -5.57 9.34
C ARG A 8 -14.01 -4.25 8.76
N ASP A 9 -14.45 -3.19 9.39
CA ASP A 9 -14.30 -1.86 8.88
C ASP A 9 -13.04 -1.18 9.36
N PHE A 10 -12.28 -1.84 10.20
CA PHE A 10 -11.05 -1.22 10.66
C PHE A 10 -10.02 -1.24 9.56
N ILE A 11 -9.48 -0.10 9.22
CA ILE A 11 -8.43 0.01 8.25
C ILE A 11 -7.41 0.98 8.78
N HIS A 12 -6.16 0.53 8.84
CA HIS A 12 -5.07 1.37 9.28
C HIS A 12 -5.03 2.63 8.41
N GLY A 13 -4.66 3.76 9.01
CA GLY A 13 -4.65 5.03 8.29
C GLY A 13 -3.84 5.00 7.01
N THR A 14 -2.66 4.38 7.05
CA THR A 14 -1.83 4.29 5.86
C THR A 14 -2.51 3.43 4.80
N GLU A 15 -3.20 2.37 5.22
CA GLU A 15 -3.92 1.53 4.28
C GLU A 15 -5.04 2.30 3.61
N LYS A 16 -5.73 3.15 4.36
CA LYS A 16 -6.78 3.97 3.78
C LYS A 16 -6.20 4.90 2.74
N HIS A 17 -5.05 5.47 3.05
CA HIS A 17 -4.40 6.38 2.13
C HIS A 17 -3.98 5.65 0.86
N ILE A 18 -3.43 4.44 1.01
CA ILE A 18 -3.04 3.64 -0.14
C ILE A 18 -4.25 3.37 -1.02
N ARG A 19 -5.37 2.99 -0.42
CA ARG A 19 -6.58 2.71 -1.18
C ARG A 19 -7.09 3.93 -1.91
N GLN A 20 -7.00 5.08 -1.26
CA GLN A 20 -7.45 6.32 -1.88
C GLN A 20 -6.61 6.64 -3.10
N VAL A 21 -5.29 6.53 -2.97
CA VAL A 21 -4.40 6.83 -4.08
C VAL A 21 -4.59 5.82 -5.21
N LEU A 22 -4.85 4.56 -4.86
CA LEU A 22 -5.11 3.55 -5.87
C LEU A 22 -6.37 3.87 -6.65
N ALA A 23 -7.41 4.32 -5.96
CA ALA A 23 -8.65 4.68 -6.63
C ALA A 23 -8.42 5.84 -7.58
N ASP A 24 -7.67 6.85 -7.13
CA ASP A 24 -7.37 7.99 -7.97
C ASP A 24 -6.54 7.56 -9.17
N ASN A 25 -5.58 6.67 -8.94
CA ASN A 25 -4.73 6.20 -10.01
C ASN A 25 -5.53 5.44 -11.06
N ASN A 26 -6.46 4.58 -10.62
CA ASN A 26 -7.27 3.83 -11.56
C ASN A 26 -8.06 4.76 -12.46
N GLU A 27 -8.62 5.81 -11.89
CA GLU A 27 -9.38 6.76 -12.67
C GLU A 27 -8.49 7.49 -13.65
N ASN A 28 -7.32 7.93 -13.21
CA ASN A 28 -6.42 8.65 -14.06
C ASN A 28 -5.85 7.78 -15.18
N ILE A 29 -5.54 6.53 -14.87
CA ILE A 29 -5.04 5.61 -15.87
C ILE A 29 -6.09 5.36 -16.94
N GLN A 30 -7.34 5.18 -16.51
CA GLN A 30 -8.41 4.95 -17.47
C GLN A 30 -8.56 6.13 -18.42
N LYS A 31 -8.53 7.34 -17.90
CA LYS A 31 -8.64 8.52 -18.74
C LYS A 31 -7.44 8.64 -19.67
N PHE A 32 -6.26 8.32 -19.17
CA PHE A 32 -5.06 8.40 -19.98
C PHE A 32 -5.13 7.40 -21.13
N GLU A 33 -5.50 6.15 -20.83
CA GLU A 33 -5.48 5.10 -21.85
C GLU A 33 -6.64 5.19 -22.84
N THR A 34 -7.79 5.65 -22.38
CA THR A 34 -8.96 5.64 -23.25
C THR A 34 -9.27 6.97 -23.89
N LYS A 35 -8.81 8.07 -23.30
CA LYS A 35 -9.11 9.39 -23.80
C LYS A 35 -7.88 10.21 -24.13
N ASP A 36 -6.73 9.58 -24.06
CA ASP A 36 -5.45 10.23 -24.38
C ASP A 36 -5.26 11.53 -23.58
N SER A 37 -5.72 11.54 -22.35
CA SER A 37 -5.60 12.74 -21.51
C SER A 37 -4.19 12.86 -20.93
N LYS A 38 -3.44 13.82 -21.40
CA LYS A 38 -2.10 14.04 -20.90
C LYS A 38 -2.11 14.44 -19.45
N ALA A 39 -3.10 15.23 -19.04
CA ALA A 39 -3.19 15.65 -17.66
C ALA A 39 -3.43 14.46 -16.76
N ALA A 40 -4.25 13.49 -17.20
CA ALA A 40 -4.49 12.29 -16.42
C ALA A 40 -3.20 11.47 -16.31
N GLY A 41 -2.41 11.43 -17.37
CA GLY A 41 -1.13 10.73 -17.33
C GLY A 41 -0.19 11.32 -16.29
N VAL A 42 -0.12 12.65 -16.22
CA VAL A 42 0.72 13.31 -15.23
C VAL A 42 0.24 12.98 -13.83
N ARG A 43 -1.07 13.00 -13.61
CA ARG A 43 -1.62 12.68 -12.30
C ARG A 43 -1.35 11.23 -11.94
N ALA A 44 -1.45 10.33 -12.92
CA ALA A 44 -1.20 8.92 -12.66
C ALA A 44 0.26 8.68 -12.24
N ARG A 45 1.20 9.39 -12.88
CA ARG A 45 2.59 9.27 -12.50
C ARG A 45 2.81 9.71 -11.05
N LYS A 46 2.14 10.79 -10.66
CA LYS A 46 2.24 11.26 -9.28
C LYS A 46 1.62 10.28 -8.31
N ASN A 47 0.48 9.69 -8.70
CA ASN A 47 -0.15 8.68 -7.86
C ASN A 47 0.79 7.50 -7.62
N LEU A 48 1.47 7.07 -8.67
CA LEU A 48 2.37 5.93 -8.54
C LEU A 48 3.56 6.25 -7.65
N LEU A 49 4.07 7.46 -7.74
CA LEU A 49 5.17 7.86 -6.88
C LEU A 49 4.70 7.90 -5.43
N GLU A 50 3.51 8.43 -5.20
CA GLU A 50 2.96 8.48 -3.86
C GLU A 50 2.75 7.08 -3.31
N LEU A 51 2.27 6.15 -4.15
CA LEU A 51 2.11 4.77 -3.74
C LEU A 51 3.44 4.14 -3.37
N PHE A 52 4.47 4.45 -4.10
CA PHE A 52 5.79 3.94 -3.80
C PHE A 52 6.20 4.32 -2.37
N HIS A 53 6.02 5.58 -2.01
CA HIS A 53 6.38 6.03 -0.67
C HIS A 53 5.46 5.45 0.39
N LEU A 54 4.17 5.36 0.10
CA LEU A 54 3.22 4.80 1.04
C LEU A 54 3.49 3.32 1.30
N CYS A 55 3.86 2.60 0.26
CA CYS A 55 4.16 1.19 0.43
C CYS A 55 5.38 0.99 1.30
N ARG A 56 6.40 1.82 1.15
CA ARG A 56 7.57 1.73 1.99
C ARG A 56 7.21 1.99 3.45
N THR A 57 6.41 3.00 3.67
CA THR A 57 5.96 3.35 5.02
C THR A 57 5.16 2.20 5.62
N ARG A 58 4.24 1.65 4.83
CA ARG A 58 3.38 0.59 5.34
C ARG A 58 4.19 -0.67 5.69
N ARG A 59 5.15 -1.02 4.85
CA ARG A 59 5.99 -2.17 5.14
C ARG A 59 6.71 -2.00 6.46
N LYS A 60 7.21 -0.80 6.72
CA LYS A 60 7.90 -0.52 7.95
C LYS A 60 6.98 -0.64 9.16
N GLU A 61 5.77 -0.12 9.02
CA GLU A 61 4.80 -0.18 10.09
C GLU A 61 4.43 -1.62 10.42
N ILE A 62 4.27 -2.44 9.38
CA ILE A 62 3.94 -3.84 9.58
C ILE A 62 5.09 -4.55 10.28
N LEU A 63 6.31 -4.27 9.89
CA LEU A 63 7.46 -4.87 10.50
C LEU A 63 7.55 -4.52 11.98
N GLU A 64 7.32 -3.26 12.32
CA GLU A 64 7.36 -2.84 13.71
C GLU A 64 6.28 -3.51 14.52
N ARG A 65 5.10 -3.62 13.93
CA ARG A 65 4.01 -4.28 14.61
C ARG A 65 4.31 -5.76 14.83
N SER A 66 4.92 -6.39 13.84
CA SER A 66 5.27 -7.80 13.94
C SER A 66 6.24 -8.04 15.08
N LYS A 67 7.16 -7.11 15.28
CA LYS A 67 8.11 -7.25 16.38
C LYS A 67 7.41 -7.22 17.73
N THR A 68 6.41 -6.35 17.88
CA THR A 68 5.70 -6.28 19.14
C THR A 68 4.85 -7.50 19.37
N LEU A 69 4.50 -8.22 18.32
CA LEU A 69 3.73 -9.43 18.44
C LEU A 69 4.59 -10.66 18.68
N GLY A 70 5.90 -10.46 18.72
CA GLY A 70 6.79 -11.56 18.97
C GLY A 70 7.17 -12.36 17.76
N TRP A 71 6.82 -11.85 16.58
CA TRP A 71 7.14 -12.54 15.35
C TRP A 71 8.59 -12.33 15.01
N GLN A 72 9.26 -13.40 14.62
CA GLN A 72 10.65 -13.30 14.27
C GLN A 72 10.84 -13.54 12.80
N GLU A 73 11.64 -12.70 12.19
CA GLU A 73 11.89 -12.85 10.80
C GLU A 73 12.88 -13.94 10.54
N HIS A 74 12.61 -14.71 9.53
CA HIS A 74 13.49 -15.77 9.14
C HIS A 74 14.53 -15.20 8.20
N PRO A 75 15.80 -15.41 8.46
CA PRO A 75 16.83 -14.80 7.63
C PRO A 75 16.71 -15.08 6.15
N SER A 76 16.40 -16.31 5.78
CA SER A 76 16.28 -16.62 4.38
C SER A 76 15.07 -15.93 3.77
N TRP A 77 14.01 -15.85 4.55
CA TRP A 77 12.82 -15.18 4.13
C TRP A 77 13.12 -13.71 3.89
N GLU A 78 13.83 -13.15 4.82
CA GLU A 78 14.16 -11.75 4.75
C GLU A 78 15.02 -11.46 3.54
N GLY A 79 15.98 -12.32 3.27
CA GLY A 79 16.84 -12.13 2.12
C GLY A 79 16.06 -12.18 0.83
N ILE A 80 15.13 -13.10 0.74
CA ILE A 80 14.32 -13.23 -0.44
C ILE A 80 13.48 -12.00 -0.67
N ASN A 81 12.91 -11.50 0.39
CA ASN A 81 12.04 -10.35 0.25
C ASN A 81 12.75 -9.07 -0.06
N GLU A 82 13.99 -8.99 0.33
CA GLU A 82 14.71 -7.77 0.07
C GLU A 82 15.30 -7.72 -1.30
N SER A 83 15.35 -8.84 -1.95
CA SER A 83 15.95 -8.88 -3.28
C SER A 83 15.02 -8.33 -4.35
#